data_7f52d2c50f1db263b850c206ccd389d2
#
_entry.id   7f52d2c50f1db263b850c206ccd389d2
#
_cell.length_a   1.000
_cell.length_b   1.000
_cell.length_c   1.000
_cell.angle_alpha   90.00
_cell.angle_beta   90.00
_cell.angle_gamma   90.00
#
_symmetry.space_group_name_H-M   'P 1'
#
loop_
_entity.id
_entity.type
_entity.pdbx_description
1 polymer ?
#
loop_
_entity_poly.entity_id
_entity_poly.type
_entity_poly.pdbx_seq_one_letter_code
_entity_poly.pdbx_strand_id
1 'polypeptide(L)'
;MRFPNKETVERIRREYPAGTRVELVRMDDIQAPPAGTKGTVLGVDDTGSLLMRWDNGSGLNVVWGEDAVRKRDTVTTICYGERKVWDSRKEAADFFLQGMAATEGSECERYTAVYTKLVMGLGVCTDDADS
;
A
#
# COMPACT_ATOMS: atom_id res chain seq x y z
N MET A 1 -11.37 26.81 10.43
CA MET A 1 -11.17 25.40 10.04
C MET A 1 -12.41 24.59 10.37
N ARG A 2 -12.85 23.78 9.44
CA ARG A 2 -14.02 22.93 9.60
C ARG A 2 -13.58 21.52 9.94
N PHE A 3 -14.05 20.99 11.08
CA PHE A 3 -13.80 19.60 11.42
C PHE A 3 -14.84 18.69 10.75
N PRO A 4 -14.47 17.49 10.34
CA PRO A 4 -15.43 16.53 9.79
C PRO A 4 -16.39 16.08 10.88
N ASN A 5 -17.61 15.68 10.49
CA ASN A 5 -18.55 15.10 11.43
C ASN A 5 -18.13 13.67 11.82
N LYS A 6 -18.79 13.11 12.81
CA LYS A 6 -18.46 11.78 13.33
C LYS A 6 -18.53 10.70 12.24
N GLU A 7 -19.53 10.77 11.37
CA GLU A 7 -19.69 9.81 10.26
C GLU A 7 -18.53 9.87 9.29
N THR A 8 -18.04 11.08 8.98
CA THR A 8 -16.89 11.27 8.12
C THR A 8 -15.63 10.69 8.75
N VAL A 9 -15.41 10.93 10.05
CA VAL A 9 -14.26 10.38 10.79
C VAL A 9 -14.30 8.85 10.76
N GLU A 10 -15.45 8.25 11.01
CA GLU A 10 -15.59 6.79 10.97
C GLU A 10 -15.32 6.22 9.58
N ARG A 11 -15.76 6.92 8.53
CA ARG A 11 -15.48 6.52 7.15
C ARG A 11 -13.98 6.56 6.88
N ILE A 12 -13.30 7.62 7.30
CA ILE A 12 -11.85 7.74 7.13
C ILE A 12 -11.13 6.62 7.85
N ARG A 13 -11.55 6.27 9.07
CA ARG A 13 -10.98 5.16 9.82
C ARG A 13 -11.14 3.83 9.10
N ARG A 14 -12.24 3.62 8.41
CA ARG A 14 -12.46 2.40 7.63
C ARG A 14 -11.61 2.37 6.35
N GLU A 15 -11.42 3.53 5.71
CA GLU A 15 -10.63 3.62 4.49
C GLU A 15 -9.13 3.54 4.76
N TYR A 16 -8.68 4.03 5.92
CA TYR A 16 -7.26 4.12 6.27
C TYR A 16 -6.99 3.45 7.62
N PRO A 17 -7.20 2.13 7.73
CA PRO A 17 -6.89 1.45 8.99
C PRO A 17 -5.38 1.48 9.28
N ALA A 18 -5.02 1.27 10.53
CA ALA A 18 -3.61 1.23 10.93
C ALA A 18 -2.84 0.22 10.08
N GLY A 19 -1.68 0.61 9.60
CA GLY A 19 -0.86 -0.21 8.70
C GLY A 19 -1.06 0.08 7.22
N THR A 20 -2.04 0.93 6.84
CA THR A 20 -2.26 1.32 5.44
C THR A 20 -1.04 2.07 4.92
N ARG A 21 -0.57 1.69 3.74
CA ARG A 21 0.53 2.40 3.06
C ARG A 21 -0.05 3.48 2.17
N VAL A 22 0.52 4.68 2.26
CA VAL A 22 0.09 5.83 1.46
C VAL A 22 1.31 6.54 0.88
N GLU A 23 1.06 7.37 -0.13
CA GLU A 23 2.06 8.23 -0.75
C GLU A 23 1.57 9.66 -0.64
N LEU A 24 2.45 10.58 -0.23
CA LEU A 24 2.11 11.97 -0.11
C LEU A 24 1.90 12.61 -1.48
N VAL A 25 0.74 13.20 -1.69
CA VAL A 25 0.41 13.93 -2.92
C VAL A 25 0.67 15.42 -2.71
N ARG A 26 0.16 15.97 -1.61
CA ARG A 26 0.32 17.38 -1.29
C ARG A 26 0.23 17.61 0.22
N MET A 27 1.13 18.43 0.74
CA MET A 27 1.06 18.89 2.12
C MET A 27 1.64 20.32 2.15
N ASP A 28 0.81 21.25 2.57
CA ASP A 28 1.16 22.66 2.58
C ASP A 28 1.75 23.05 3.94
N ASP A 29 2.94 22.54 4.22
CA ASP A 29 3.65 22.77 5.48
C ASP A 29 5.14 22.91 5.16
N ILE A 30 5.80 23.86 5.82
CA ILE A 30 7.22 24.11 5.59
C ILE A 30 8.10 22.91 5.98
N GLN A 31 7.63 22.08 6.92
CA GLN A 31 8.34 20.88 7.37
C GLN A 31 7.84 19.60 6.71
N ALA A 32 6.97 19.74 5.69
CA ALA A 32 6.39 18.58 5.02
C ALA A 32 7.44 17.74 4.32
N PRO A 33 7.28 16.41 4.31
CA PRO A 33 8.07 15.57 3.42
C PRO A 33 7.80 15.97 1.97
N PRO A 34 8.74 15.72 1.05
CA PRO A 34 8.47 16.02 -0.35
C PRO A 34 7.35 15.14 -0.91
N ALA A 35 6.62 15.66 -1.88
CA ALA A 35 5.59 14.89 -2.58
C ALA A 35 6.20 13.60 -3.13
N GLY A 36 5.46 12.49 -3.02
CA GLY A 36 5.96 11.17 -3.39
C GLY A 36 6.55 10.38 -2.24
N THR A 37 6.74 11.00 -1.05
CA THR A 37 7.20 10.29 0.14
C THR A 37 6.14 9.29 0.57
N LYS A 38 6.57 8.06 0.85
CA LYS A 38 5.67 7.00 1.32
C LYS A 38 5.66 6.96 2.84
N GLY A 39 4.55 6.51 3.40
CA GLY A 39 4.39 6.40 4.84
C GLY A 39 3.34 5.38 5.24
N THR A 40 3.26 5.12 6.54
CA THR A 40 2.31 4.18 7.12
C THR A 40 1.33 4.92 8.02
N VAL A 41 0.05 4.65 7.84
CA VAL A 41 -1.00 5.18 8.73
C VAL A 41 -0.93 4.43 10.05
N LEU A 42 -0.82 5.17 11.16
CA LEU A 42 -0.84 4.61 12.52
C LEU A 42 -2.26 4.57 13.09
N GLY A 43 -3.12 5.42 12.59
CA GLY A 43 -4.51 5.53 13.03
C GLY A 43 -5.14 6.82 12.52
N VAL A 44 -6.34 7.10 12.97
CA VAL A 44 -7.08 8.32 12.63
C VAL A 44 -7.56 8.95 13.93
N ASP A 45 -7.31 10.23 14.14
CA ASP A 45 -7.76 10.93 15.34
C ASP A 45 -9.20 11.41 15.21
N ASP A 46 -9.71 12.07 16.25
CA ASP A 46 -11.11 12.53 16.30
C ASP A 46 -11.40 13.68 15.34
N THR A 47 -10.37 14.32 14.79
CA THR A 47 -10.52 15.36 13.78
C THR A 47 -10.45 14.83 12.35
N GLY A 48 -10.30 13.51 12.18
CA GLY A 48 -10.19 12.90 10.87
C GLY A 48 -8.79 12.97 10.28
N SER A 49 -7.81 13.44 11.05
CA SER A 49 -6.44 13.49 10.58
C SER A 49 -5.80 12.11 10.66
N LEU A 50 -4.99 11.77 9.66
CA LEU A 50 -4.23 10.52 9.66
C LEU A 50 -2.97 10.70 10.50
N LEU A 51 -2.83 9.86 11.51
CA LEU A 51 -1.60 9.80 12.30
C LEU A 51 -0.58 9.01 11.49
N MET A 52 0.56 9.64 11.20
CA MET A 52 1.48 9.12 10.18
C MET A 52 2.86 8.81 10.73
N ARG A 53 3.47 7.83 10.10
CA ARG A 53 4.91 7.55 10.22
C ARG A 53 5.48 7.52 8.80
N TRP A 54 6.15 8.58 8.41
CA TRP A 54 6.74 8.69 7.07
C TRP A 54 8.07 7.95 6.99
N ASP A 55 8.35 7.35 5.85
CA ASP A 55 9.56 6.56 5.66
C ASP A 55 10.85 7.39 5.75
N ASN A 56 10.74 8.71 5.55
CA ASN A 56 11.88 9.63 5.71
C ASN A 56 12.14 10.06 7.15
N GLY A 57 11.41 9.51 8.12
CA GLY A 57 11.56 9.84 9.53
C GLY A 57 10.63 10.95 10.04
N SER A 58 9.88 11.61 9.16
CA SER A 58 8.93 12.63 9.56
C SER A 58 7.73 12.00 10.29
N GLY A 59 7.18 12.70 11.27
CA GLY A 59 5.97 12.32 11.98
C GLY A 59 4.79 13.24 11.74
N LEU A 60 4.84 14.09 10.71
CA LEU A 60 3.75 15.02 10.44
C LEU A 60 2.50 14.28 10.01
N ASN A 61 1.37 14.60 10.66
CA ASN A 61 0.08 14.00 10.36
C ASN A 61 -0.55 14.62 9.12
N VAL A 62 -1.44 13.89 8.45
CA VAL A 62 -2.20 14.37 7.31
C VAL A 62 -3.49 15.00 7.81
N VAL A 63 -3.67 16.29 7.55
CA VAL A 63 -4.86 17.03 7.99
C VAL A 63 -5.97 16.89 6.96
N TRP A 64 -7.13 16.42 7.42
CA TRP A 64 -8.28 16.22 6.53
C TRP A 64 -8.70 17.55 5.88
N GLY A 65 -8.86 17.52 4.57
CA GLY A 65 -9.29 18.69 3.80
C GLY A 65 -8.18 19.66 3.41
N GLU A 66 -7.00 19.56 4.01
CA GLU A 66 -5.86 20.45 3.71
C GLU A 66 -4.74 19.71 2.97
N ASP A 67 -4.46 18.50 3.40
CA ASP A 67 -3.39 17.68 2.84
C ASP A 67 -3.98 16.54 2.00
N ALA A 68 -3.23 16.02 1.07
CA ALA A 68 -3.68 14.94 0.21
C ALA A 68 -2.68 13.80 0.17
N VAL A 69 -3.19 12.59 0.30
CA VAL A 69 -2.41 11.35 0.16
C VAL A 69 -3.15 10.40 -0.76
N ARG A 70 -2.43 9.42 -1.28
CA ARG A 70 -2.98 8.36 -2.11
C ARG A 70 -2.63 7.02 -1.51
N LYS A 71 -3.62 6.12 -1.40
CA LYS A 71 -3.39 4.76 -0.93
C LYS A 71 -2.46 4.02 -1.89
N ARG A 72 -1.57 3.22 -1.32
CA ARG A 72 -0.74 2.29 -2.08
C ARG A 72 -1.37 0.90 -1.98
N ASP A 73 -1.51 0.24 -3.11
CA ASP A 73 -2.05 -1.11 -3.19
C ASP A 73 -0.92 -2.12 -2.96
N THR A 74 -0.45 -2.20 -1.71
CA THR A 74 0.66 -3.08 -1.37
C THR A 74 0.23 -4.54 -1.41
N VAL A 75 1.16 -5.40 -1.82
CA VAL A 75 0.96 -6.84 -1.87
C VAL A 75 2.28 -7.53 -1.51
N THR A 76 2.19 -8.69 -0.89
CA THR A 76 3.35 -9.52 -0.55
C THR A 76 3.39 -10.74 -1.46
N THR A 77 4.55 -11.03 -2.05
CA THR A 77 4.75 -12.25 -2.82
C THR A 77 5.80 -13.13 -2.16
N ILE A 78 5.60 -14.43 -2.22
CA ILE A 78 6.56 -15.43 -1.74
C ILE A 78 6.81 -16.40 -2.90
N CYS A 79 8.01 -16.35 -3.45
CA CYS A 79 8.41 -17.19 -4.58
C CYS A 79 9.81 -17.73 -4.32
N TYR A 80 10.00 -19.02 -4.45
CA TYR A 80 11.26 -19.71 -4.09
C TYR A 80 11.65 -19.46 -2.63
N GLY A 81 10.66 -19.31 -1.74
CA GLY A 81 10.91 -19.01 -0.33
C GLY A 81 11.31 -17.57 -0.05
N GLU A 82 11.44 -16.73 -1.08
CA GLU A 82 11.82 -15.34 -0.94
C GLU A 82 10.56 -14.46 -0.80
N ARG A 83 10.49 -13.74 0.31
CA ARG A 83 9.38 -12.84 0.59
C ARG A 83 9.71 -11.43 0.10
N LYS A 84 8.82 -10.87 -0.71
CA LYS A 84 8.98 -9.50 -1.20
C LYS A 84 7.66 -8.74 -1.03
N VAL A 85 7.75 -7.52 -0.50
CA VAL A 85 6.61 -6.61 -0.39
C VAL A 85 6.71 -5.60 -1.54
N TRP A 86 5.62 -5.48 -2.30
CA TRP A 86 5.53 -4.57 -3.43
C TRP A 86 4.67 -3.38 -3.06
N ASP A 87 5.06 -2.20 -3.49
CA ASP A 87 4.29 -0.98 -3.26
C ASP A 87 3.06 -0.86 -4.18
N SER A 88 2.97 -1.70 -5.18
CA SER A 88 1.88 -1.69 -6.14
C SER A 88 1.62 -3.11 -6.63
N ARG A 89 0.35 -3.51 -6.61
CA ARG A 89 -0.08 -4.80 -7.17
C ARG A 89 0.24 -4.88 -8.66
N LYS A 90 0.11 -3.76 -9.37
CA LYS A 90 0.42 -3.71 -10.79
C LYS A 90 1.89 -4.00 -11.07
N GLU A 91 2.80 -3.42 -10.28
CA GLU A 91 4.24 -3.68 -10.43
C GLU A 91 4.56 -5.15 -10.20
N ALA A 92 3.95 -5.75 -9.16
CA ALA A 92 4.12 -7.16 -8.87
C ALA A 92 3.60 -8.02 -10.02
N ALA A 93 2.40 -7.73 -10.50
CA ALA A 93 1.78 -8.49 -11.58
C ALA A 93 2.62 -8.39 -12.87
N ASP A 94 3.11 -7.21 -13.21
CA ASP A 94 3.97 -7.02 -14.39
C ASP A 94 5.25 -7.83 -14.29
N PHE A 95 5.88 -7.85 -13.10
CA PHE A 95 7.09 -8.64 -12.87
C PHE A 95 6.85 -10.14 -13.11
N PHE A 96 5.78 -10.69 -12.53
CA PHE A 96 5.50 -12.12 -12.66
C PHE A 96 4.98 -12.47 -14.05
N LEU A 97 4.28 -11.54 -14.72
CA LEU A 97 3.87 -11.76 -16.11
C LEU A 97 5.10 -11.86 -17.03
N GLN A 98 6.08 -11.00 -16.87
CA GLN A 98 7.33 -11.07 -17.62
C GLN A 98 8.09 -12.34 -17.29
N GLY A 99 8.10 -12.75 -16.02
CA GLY A 99 8.71 -14.01 -15.60
C GLY A 99 8.07 -15.21 -16.26
N MET A 100 6.74 -15.23 -16.35
CA MET A 100 6.00 -16.29 -17.05
C MET A 100 6.39 -16.40 -18.52
N ALA A 101 6.54 -15.26 -19.18
CA ALA A 101 6.91 -15.23 -20.61
C ALA A 101 8.36 -15.63 -20.86
N ALA A 102 9.23 -15.44 -19.86
CA ALA A 102 10.66 -15.70 -19.98
C ALA A 102 11.09 -17.10 -19.51
N THR A 103 10.17 -17.89 -18.91
CA THR A 103 10.49 -19.17 -18.30
C THR A 103 9.61 -20.29 -18.84
N GLU A 104 10.02 -21.53 -18.60
CA GLU A 104 9.28 -22.73 -19.01
C GLU A 104 9.30 -23.75 -17.87
N GLY A 105 8.37 -24.73 -17.92
CA GLY A 105 8.31 -25.83 -16.98
C GLY A 105 7.90 -25.38 -15.58
N SER A 106 8.55 -25.94 -14.56
CA SER A 106 8.18 -25.70 -13.16
C SER A 106 8.39 -24.23 -12.73
N GLU A 107 9.36 -23.56 -13.31
CA GLU A 107 9.61 -22.14 -13.02
C GLU A 107 8.45 -21.28 -13.52
N CYS A 108 7.99 -21.54 -14.73
CA CYS A 108 6.80 -20.85 -15.27
C CYS A 108 5.57 -21.13 -14.41
N GLU A 109 5.39 -22.35 -13.93
CA GLU A 109 4.28 -22.71 -13.04
C GLU A 109 4.31 -21.93 -11.74
N ARG A 110 5.48 -21.73 -11.14
CA ARG A 110 5.63 -20.93 -9.93
C ARG A 110 5.21 -19.47 -10.15
N TYR A 111 5.70 -18.85 -11.22
CA TYR A 111 5.32 -17.48 -11.56
C TYR A 111 3.83 -17.38 -11.88
N THR A 112 3.28 -18.36 -12.57
CA THR A 112 1.84 -18.42 -12.87
C THR A 112 1.01 -18.48 -11.60
N ALA A 113 1.42 -19.28 -10.61
CA ALA A 113 0.71 -19.39 -9.34
C ALA A 113 0.65 -18.04 -8.60
N VAL A 114 1.78 -17.34 -8.52
CA VAL A 114 1.83 -16.01 -7.90
C VAL A 114 1.00 -15.02 -8.69
N TYR A 115 1.15 -14.99 -10.01
CA TYR A 115 0.41 -14.07 -10.87
C TYR A 115 -1.10 -14.28 -10.74
N THR A 116 -1.56 -15.53 -10.74
CA THR A 116 -2.97 -15.86 -10.59
C THR A 116 -3.52 -15.31 -9.27
N LYS A 117 -2.79 -15.47 -8.18
CA LYS A 117 -3.20 -14.94 -6.88
C LYS A 117 -3.21 -13.42 -6.85
N LEU A 118 -2.27 -12.79 -7.55
CA LEU A 118 -2.24 -11.33 -7.68
C LEU A 118 -3.49 -10.80 -8.37
N VAL A 119 -3.89 -11.41 -9.49
CA VAL A 119 -5.08 -10.97 -10.22
C VAL A 119 -6.38 -11.33 -9.50
N MET A 120 -6.36 -12.30 -8.59
CA MET A 120 -7.49 -12.63 -7.74
C MET A 120 -7.70 -11.64 -6.60
N GLY A 121 -6.77 -10.73 -6.37
CA GLY A 121 -6.89 -9.72 -5.33
C GLY A 121 -6.39 -10.12 -3.96
N LEU A 122 -5.62 -11.20 -3.84
CA LEU A 122 -5.09 -11.66 -2.57
C LEU A 122 -3.98 -10.73 -2.06
N GLY A 123 -3.90 -10.55 -0.74
CA GLY A 123 -2.87 -9.72 -0.12
C GLY A 123 -1.52 -10.41 0.00
N VAL A 124 -1.52 -11.73 0.09
CA VAL A 124 -0.30 -12.54 0.11
C VAL A 124 -0.41 -13.58 -1.00
N CYS A 125 0.54 -13.55 -1.92
CA CYS A 125 0.55 -14.41 -3.10
C CYS A 125 1.79 -15.29 -3.06
N THR A 126 1.59 -16.61 -3.01
CA THR A 126 2.68 -17.57 -2.91
C THR A 126 2.74 -18.45 -4.15
N ASP A 127 3.94 -18.97 -4.42
CA ASP A 127 4.13 -19.96 -5.49
C ASP A 127 3.68 -21.36 -5.10
N ASP A 128 3.17 -21.51 -3.88
CA ASP A 128 2.70 -22.77 -3.32
C ASP A 128 1.24 -23.02 -3.72
N ALA A 129 0.99 -24.16 -4.36
CA ALA A 129 -0.35 -24.45 -4.87
C ALA A 129 -1.37 -24.72 -3.75
N ASP A 130 -0.91 -25.10 -2.57
CA ASP A 130 -1.75 -25.47 -1.43
C ASP A 130 -2.02 -24.32 -0.44
N SER A 131 -1.58 -23.14 -0.74
CA SER A 131 -1.74 -21.97 0.17
C SER A 131 -3.03 -21.20 -0.06
#